data_7176b92acecf8c66bfe273d7dbf2cd86
#
_entry.id   7176b92acecf8c66bfe273d7dbf2cd86
#
_cell.length_a   1.000
_cell.length_b   1.000
_cell.length_c   1.000
_cell.angle_alpha   90.00
_cell.angle_beta   90.00
_cell.angle_gamma   90.00
#
_symmetry.space_group_name_H-M   'P 1'
#
loop_
_entity.id
_entity.type
_entity.pdbx_description
1 polymer ?
#
loop_
_entity_poly.entity_id
_entity_poly.type
_entity_poly.pdbx_seq_one_letter_code
_entity_poly.pdbx_strand_id
1 'polypeptide(L)'
;MKIAVPVVACMLAAAVLSAQQAQTPPPQPPPAPTGYQDTPMQPNGKWHIHDGKRPQPRVVTPGPFVSSPPPSDAIVLLGSGPDLSRWQMTQGGGPVGWPMEAGVLSSGKGMIRTKQDDFTDYQLHVEFATPSEVKGNSQGRGNSGVFLNGVFEIQVLDSFENITYPDGQASAMYGQFPPMVNASRKPGEWQSYDIVFSSPRFNGATLEKPAIVTVLHNGVTVHAAQAFLGPTSHKRVGNYEPSNAKGFIGLQDHGNPVRFRNIWIRPLTEAE
;
A
#
# COMPACT_ATOMS: atom_id res chain seq x y z
N MET A 1 -66.82 65.18 25.08
CA MET A 1 -66.45 64.24 23.98
C MET A 1 -65.00 64.50 23.72
N LYS A 2 -64.09 63.63 24.25
CA LYS A 2 -62.62 63.74 24.06
C LYS A 2 -62.16 62.63 23.11
N ILE A 3 -61.64 63.05 21.97
CA ILE A 3 -61.17 62.15 20.94
C ILE A 3 -59.71 61.84 21.27
N ALA A 4 -59.35 60.54 21.45
CA ALA A 4 -58.03 60.06 21.65
C ALA A 4 -57.43 59.66 20.30
N VAL A 5 -56.20 60.18 20.00
CA VAL A 5 -55.46 59.85 18.81
C VAL A 5 -54.41 58.77 19.21
N PRO A 6 -54.28 57.61 18.48
CA PRO A 6 -53.25 56.65 18.77
C PRO A 6 -51.91 57.05 18.09
N VAL A 7 -50.90 57.05 18.89
CA VAL A 7 -49.50 57.18 18.41
C VAL A 7 -48.99 55.79 17.94
N VAL A 8 -48.65 55.68 16.64
CA VAL A 8 -48.05 54.51 16.06
C VAL A 8 -46.54 54.68 16.21
N ALA A 9 -45.92 53.80 17.00
CA ALA A 9 -44.49 53.71 17.14
C ALA A 9 -43.89 52.78 16.04
N CYS A 10 -43.19 53.32 15.08
CA CYS A 10 -42.40 52.57 14.12
C CYS A 10 -41.10 52.08 14.78
N MET A 11 -40.97 50.77 15.02
CA MET A 11 -39.72 50.16 15.38
C MET A 11 -38.93 49.89 14.09
N LEU A 12 -37.81 50.57 13.91
CA LEU A 12 -36.78 50.25 12.91
C LEU A 12 -35.91 49.10 13.44
N ALA A 13 -36.09 47.92 12.84
CA ALA A 13 -35.19 46.78 13.05
C ALA A 13 -33.93 46.97 12.17
N ALA A 14 -32.80 47.29 12.80
CA ALA A 14 -31.51 47.31 12.13
C ALA A 14 -31.01 45.88 11.94
N ALA A 15 -31.02 45.38 10.70
CA ALA A 15 -30.40 44.12 10.35
C ALA A 15 -28.87 44.29 10.29
N VAL A 16 -28.18 43.70 11.27
CA VAL A 16 -26.70 43.59 11.26
C VAL A 16 -26.31 42.47 10.31
N LEU A 17 -25.91 42.80 9.09
CA LEU A 17 -25.24 41.86 8.19
C LEU A 17 -23.81 41.61 8.73
N SER A 18 -23.60 40.50 9.42
CA SER A 18 -22.24 39.99 9.70
C SER A 18 -21.66 39.47 8.40
N ALA A 19 -20.72 40.21 7.83
CA ALA A 19 -19.88 39.73 6.73
C ALA A 19 -19.00 38.59 7.26
N GLN A 20 -19.36 37.35 6.94
CA GLN A 20 -18.53 36.18 7.19
C GLN A 20 -17.30 36.28 6.26
N GLN A 21 -16.17 36.65 6.82
CA GLN A 21 -14.89 36.63 6.08
C GLN A 21 -14.65 35.18 5.64
N ALA A 22 -14.66 34.97 4.32
CA ALA A 22 -14.25 33.68 3.73
C ALA A 22 -12.78 33.44 4.15
N GLN A 23 -12.57 32.49 5.06
CA GLN A 23 -11.24 32.03 5.40
C GLN A 23 -10.62 31.42 4.16
N THR A 24 -9.53 32.00 3.66
CA THR A 24 -8.70 31.36 2.63
C THR A 24 -8.26 30.00 3.14
N PRO A 25 -8.48 28.92 2.38
CA PRO A 25 -8.01 27.60 2.79
C PRO A 25 -6.50 27.66 3.02
N PRO A 26 -5.97 26.90 4.00
CA PRO A 26 -4.54 26.85 4.25
C PRO A 26 -3.81 26.43 2.96
N PRO A 27 -2.59 26.96 2.72
CA PRO A 27 -1.82 26.59 1.53
C PRO A 27 -1.65 25.08 1.48
N GLN A 28 -1.98 24.49 0.33
CA GLN A 28 -1.75 23.05 0.12
C GLN A 28 -0.25 22.78 0.18
N PRO A 29 0.18 21.68 0.82
CA PRO A 29 1.56 21.27 0.79
C PRO A 29 2.03 21.09 -0.66
N PRO A 30 3.31 21.37 -0.96
CA PRO A 30 3.83 21.21 -2.31
C PRO A 30 3.58 19.75 -2.78
N PRO A 31 3.29 19.56 -4.07
CA PRO A 31 3.08 18.23 -4.61
C PRO A 31 4.30 17.34 -4.34
N ALA A 32 4.06 16.08 -3.95
CA ALA A 32 5.13 15.10 -3.78
C ALA A 32 5.88 14.92 -5.11
N PRO A 33 7.21 14.73 -5.08
CA PRO A 33 8.00 14.60 -6.30
C PRO A 33 7.54 13.38 -7.11
N THR A 34 7.43 13.54 -8.42
CA THR A 34 7.09 12.47 -9.35
C THR A 34 8.27 11.53 -9.64
N GLY A 35 9.46 11.82 -9.08
CA GLY A 35 10.67 11.01 -9.21
C GLY A 35 11.94 11.77 -8.84
N TYR A 36 13.06 11.09 -8.97
CA TYR A 36 14.39 11.56 -8.59
C TYR A 36 15.39 11.33 -9.71
N GLN A 37 16.40 12.20 -9.84
CA GLN A 37 17.50 12.10 -10.82
C GLN A 37 18.88 12.06 -10.15
N ASP A 38 18.91 12.15 -8.82
CA ASP A 38 20.09 12.20 -7.97
C ASP A 38 20.30 10.93 -7.14
N THR A 39 19.49 9.91 -7.40
CA THR A 39 19.60 8.60 -6.77
C THR A 39 20.56 7.70 -7.55
N PRO A 40 21.09 6.61 -6.94
CA PRO A 40 21.89 5.65 -7.65
C PRO A 40 21.20 5.08 -8.88
N MET A 41 21.99 4.76 -9.91
CA MET A 41 21.49 3.96 -11.03
C MET A 41 21.10 2.57 -10.55
N GLN A 42 20.01 2.02 -11.09
CA GLN A 42 19.69 0.61 -10.89
C GLN A 42 20.80 -0.30 -11.45
N PRO A 43 21.01 -1.51 -10.92
CA PRO A 43 22.08 -2.41 -11.40
C PRO A 43 22.04 -2.71 -12.89
N ASN A 44 20.87 -2.58 -13.55
CA ASN A 44 20.74 -2.72 -15.00
C ASN A 44 21.26 -1.49 -15.78
N GLY A 45 21.70 -0.42 -15.09
CA GLY A 45 22.31 0.77 -15.67
C GLY A 45 21.42 1.65 -16.53
N LYS A 46 20.08 1.41 -16.52
CA LYS A 46 19.16 2.09 -17.45
C LYS A 46 18.42 3.26 -16.85
N TRP A 47 18.07 3.18 -15.57
CA TRP A 47 17.30 4.19 -14.87
C TRP A 47 17.85 4.45 -13.48
N HIS A 48 17.69 5.66 -12.97
CA HIS A 48 17.85 5.93 -11.55
C HIS A 48 16.76 5.22 -10.74
N ILE A 49 17.05 4.89 -9.49
CA ILE A 49 16.04 4.41 -8.57
C ILE A 49 15.03 5.53 -8.37
N HIS A 50 13.73 5.23 -8.54
CA HIS A 50 12.64 6.20 -8.52
C HIS A 50 12.76 7.28 -9.61
N ASP A 51 13.26 6.92 -10.79
CA ASP A 51 13.35 7.84 -11.93
C ASP A 51 11.97 8.20 -12.48
N GLY A 52 11.57 9.45 -12.31
CA GLY A 52 10.29 9.96 -12.81
C GLY A 52 10.19 10.04 -14.33
N LYS A 53 11.32 9.93 -15.06
CA LYS A 53 11.37 9.90 -16.53
C LYS A 53 11.17 8.50 -17.11
N ARG A 54 11.22 7.47 -16.27
CA ARG A 54 10.92 6.11 -16.68
C ARG A 54 9.49 6.02 -17.23
N PRO A 55 9.22 5.29 -18.34
CA PRO A 55 7.87 5.17 -18.88
C PRO A 55 6.86 4.64 -17.88
N GLN A 56 5.70 5.29 -17.82
CA GLN A 56 4.60 4.86 -16.95
C GLN A 56 4.02 3.53 -17.44
N PRO A 57 3.65 2.61 -16.54
CA PRO A 57 2.93 1.40 -16.89
C PRO A 57 1.61 1.72 -17.61
N ARG A 58 1.33 1.02 -18.69
CA ARG A 58 0.06 1.16 -19.43
C ARG A 58 -1.11 0.79 -18.52
N VAL A 59 -2.15 1.60 -18.49
CA VAL A 59 -3.36 1.33 -17.72
C VAL A 59 -4.15 0.17 -18.35
N VAL A 60 -4.58 -0.76 -17.52
CA VAL A 60 -5.48 -1.87 -17.87
C VAL A 60 -6.65 -1.88 -16.89
N THR A 61 -7.87 -1.87 -17.41
CA THR A 61 -9.06 -2.05 -16.56
C THR A 61 -9.22 -3.52 -16.22
N PRO A 62 -9.11 -3.93 -14.93
CA PRO A 62 -9.31 -5.30 -14.54
C PRO A 62 -10.79 -5.71 -14.63
N GLY A 63 -11.05 -7.02 -14.71
CA GLY A 63 -12.41 -7.59 -14.58
C GLY A 63 -13.07 -7.24 -13.24
N PRO A 64 -14.33 -7.62 -12.99
CA PRO A 64 -14.99 -7.42 -11.70
C PRO A 64 -14.15 -7.95 -10.55
N PHE A 65 -14.21 -7.28 -9.39
CA PHE A 65 -13.52 -7.79 -8.20
C PHE A 65 -14.21 -9.09 -7.72
N VAL A 66 -13.39 -10.11 -7.51
CA VAL A 66 -13.82 -11.39 -6.92
C VAL A 66 -12.89 -11.69 -5.76
N SER A 67 -13.46 -11.81 -4.55
CA SER A 67 -12.70 -12.24 -3.37
C SER A 67 -12.30 -13.71 -3.51
N SER A 68 -11.05 -14.03 -3.20
CA SER A 68 -10.52 -15.40 -3.27
C SER A 68 -10.49 -16.02 -1.87
N PRO A 69 -11.34 -17.01 -1.57
CA PRO A 69 -11.31 -17.68 -0.27
C PRO A 69 -9.99 -18.46 -0.10
N PRO A 70 -9.52 -18.65 1.15
CA PRO A 70 -8.33 -19.44 1.41
C PRO A 70 -8.53 -20.90 0.99
N PRO A 71 -7.55 -21.51 0.29
CA PRO A 71 -7.50 -22.95 0.10
C PRO A 71 -7.48 -23.72 1.43
N SER A 72 -7.86 -25.00 1.41
CA SER A 72 -7.97 -25.82 2.64
C SER A 72 -6.65 -26.02 3.38
N ASP A 73 -5.51 -25.89 2.69
CA ASP A 73 -4.15 -25.99 3.21
C ASP A 73 -3.47 -24.63 3.46
N ALA A 74 -4.21 -23.52 3.33
CA ALA A 74 -3.71 -22.20 3.62
C ALA A 74 -3.77 -21.85 5.11
N ILE A 75 -2.81 -21.07 5.56
CA ILE A 75 -2.78 -20.42 6.87
C ILE A 75 -3.51 -19.08 6.72
N VAL A 76 -4.65 -18.92 7.38
CA VAL A 76 -5.36 -17.63 7.40
C VAL A 76 -4.63 -16.69 8.35
N LEU A 77 -4.08 -15.60 7.79
CA LEU A 77 -3.38 -14.56 8.55
C LEU A 77 -4.33 -13.48 9.04
N LEU A 78 -5.32 -13.10 8.22
CA LEU A 78 -6.39 -12.15 8.57
C LEU A 78 -7.70 -12.64 7.96
N GLY A 79 -8.58 -13.18 8.79
CA GLY A 79 -9.90 -13.69 8.42
C GLY A 79 -11.01 -12.65 8.58
N SER A 80 -12.26 -13.12 8.57
CA SER A 80 -13.45 -12.27 8.73
C SER A 80 -13.73 -11.85 10.18
N GLY A 81 -13.05 -12.48 11.16
CA GLY A 81 -13.19 -12.17 12.59
C GLY A 81 -12.14 -11.17 13.09
N PRO A 82 -12.28 -10.73 14.37
CA PRO A 82 -11.38 -9.75 14.97
C PRO A 82 -10.05 -10.36 15.48
N ASP A 83 -9.61 -11.48 14.90
CA ASP A 83 -8.43 -12.21 15.36
C ASP A 83 -7.14 -11.63 14.74
N LEU A 84 -6.33 -10.99 15.58
CA LEU A 84 -4.98 -10.50 15.26
C LEU A 84 -3.90 -11.31 16.00
N SER A 85 -4.22 -12.50 16.52
CA SER A 85 -3.27 -13.33 17.29
C SER A 85 -2.00 -13.70 16.53
N ARG A 86 -2.06 -13.74 15.21
CA ARG A 86 -0.91 -14.01 14.33
C ARG A 86 -0.04 -12.79 14.02
N TRP A 87 -0.47 -11.59 14.42
CA TRP A 87 0.20 -10.33 14.14
C TRP A 87 0.78 -9.68 15.39
N GLN A 88 1.78 -8.85 15.19
CA GLN A 88 2.39 -8.00 16.23
C GLN A 88 2.95 -6.73 15.59
N MET A 89 3.20 -5.72 16.40
CA MET A 89 3.96 -4.55 15.98
C MET A 89 5.39 -4.96 15.60
N THR A 90 5.91 -4.45 14.50
CA THR A 90 7.30 -4.74 14.08
C THR A 90 8.29 -4.20 15.10
N GLN A 91 8.05 -2.99 15.59
CA GLN A 91 8.86 -2.41 16.66
C GLN A 91 8.34 -2.84 18.03
N GLY A 92 9.19 -3.46 18.82
CA GLY A 92 8.88 -3.86 20.20
C GLY A 92 8.03 -5.13 20.35
N GLY A 93 7.50 -5.71 19.27
CA GLY A 93 6.77 -6.99 19.30
C GLY A 93 5.45 -6.98 20.09
N GLY A 94 4.91 -5.80 20.41
CA GLY A 94 3.67 -5.64 21.16
C GLY A 94 2.40 -5.94 20.35
N PRO A 95 1.22 -5.90 20.99
CA PRO A 95 -0.07 -6.06 20.31
C PRO A 95 -0.26 -5.06 19.18
N VAL A 96 -0.98 -5.47 18.13
CA VAL A 96 -1.33 -4.59 17.00
C VAL A 96 -2.24 -3.47 17.47
N GLY A 97 -1.84 -2.22 17.23
CA GLY A 97 -2.60 -1.02 17.56
C GLY A 97 -3.44 -0.47 16.38
N TRP A 98 -3.49 -1.17 15.26
CA TRP A 98 -4.28 -0.76 14.10
C TRP A 98 -5.78 -0.98 14.34
N PRO A 99 -6.65 -0.03 13.96
CA PRO A 99 -8.10 -0.22 14.09
C PRO A 99 -8.60 -1.40 13.26
N MET A 100 -9.48 -2.20 13.86
CA MET A 100 -10.12 -3.34 13.19
C MET A 100 -11.63 -3.30 13.41
N GLU A 101 -12.39 -3.37 12.33
CA GLU A 101 -13.85 -3.39 12.35
C GLU A 101 -14.37 -4.40 11.34
N ALA A 102 -15.28 -5.29 11.78
CA ALA A 102 -15.95 -6.29 10.93
C ALA A 102 -14.98 -7.10 10.01
N GLY A 103 -13.83 -7.51 10.54
CA GLY A 103 -12.82 -8.25 9.78
C GLY A 103 -11.96 -7.41 8.82
N VAL A 104 -12.11 -6.08 8.87
CA VAL A 104 -11.31 -5.12 8.10
C VAL A 104 -10.32 -4.43 9.02
N LEU A 105 -9.04 -4.58 8.72
CA LEU A 105 -7.94 -3.94 9.43
C LEU A 105 -7.54 -2.67 8.68
N SER A 106 -7.54 -1.52 9.36
CA SER A 106 -7.10 -0.24 8.77
C SER A 106 -5.69 0.08 9.26
N SER A 107 -4.80 0.47 8.33
CA SER A 107 -3.45 0.86 8.75
C SER A 107 -3.49 2.04 9.72
N GLY A 108 -2.68 1.93 10.76
CA GLY A 108 -2.50 2.89 11.83
C GLY A 108 -1.01 3.07 12.12
N LYS A 109 -0.68 3.65 13.27
CA LYS A 109 0.70 4.02 13.57
C LYS A 109 1.62 2.79 13.67
N GLY A 110 2.67 2.80 12.87
CA GLY A 110 3.76 1.82 12.86
C GLY A 110 3.46 0.57 12.03
N MET A 111 4.49 -0.05 11.50
CA MET A 111 4.40 -1.27 10.71
C MET A 111 4.03 -2.47 11.59
N ILE A 112 3.20 -3.37 11.06
CA ILE A 112 2.88 -4.66 11.67
C ILE A 112 3.50 -5.81 10.88
N ARG A 113 3.71 -6.94 11.57
CA ARG A 113 4.24 -8.18 10.96
C ARG A 113 3.57 -9.42 11.53
N THR A 114 3.66 -10.52 10.79
CA THR A 114 3.32 -11.83 11.37
C THR A 114 4.30 -12.19 12.49
N LYS A 115 3.80 -12.90 13.51
CA LYS A 115 4.65 -13.48 14.58
C LYS A 115 5.53 -14.59 14.03
N GLN A 116 4.98 -15.42 13.12
CA GLN A 116 5.75 -16.37 12.34
C GLN A 116 6.68 -15.61 11.41
N ASP A 117 7.97 -15.96 11.40
CA ASP A 117 9.04 -15.26 10.68
C ASP A 117 10.02 -16.22 9.97
N ASP A 118 9.54 -17.40 9.67
CA ASP A 118 10.30 -18.45 8.97
C ASP A 118 9.67 -18.85 7.62
N PHE A 119 8.81 -18.02 7.06
CA PHE A 119 8.27 -18.24 5.72
C PHE A 119 9.39 -18.23 4.68
N THR A 120 9.31 -19.17 3.74
CA THR A 120 10.24 -19.30 2.61
C THR A 120 9.48 -19.14 1.29
N ASP A 121 9.16 -20.24 0.61
CA ASP A 121 8.40 -20.22 -0.63
C ASP A 121 6.91 -20.33 -0.34
N TYR A 122 6.12 -19.44 -0.93
CA TYR A 122 4.68 -19.42 -0.64
C TYR A 122 3.86 -18.75 -1.75
N GLN A 123 2.58 -19.08 -1.74
CA GLN A 123 1.53 -18.26 -2.32
C GLN A 123 0.95 -17.38 -1.22
N LEU A 124 0.78 -16.09 -1.48
CA LEU A 124 0.19 -15.11 -0.58
C LEU A 124 -0.95 -14.39 -1.29
N HIS A 125 -2.10 -14.32 -0.65
CA HIS A 125 -3.23 -13.50 -1.09
C HIS A 125 -3.44 -12.36 -0.11
N VAL A 126 -3.66 -11.14 -0.64
CA VAL A 126 -3.93 -9.94 0.15
C VAL A 126 -5.03 -9.15 -0.52
N GLU A 127 -6.14 -8.89 0.19
CA GLU A 127 -7.12 -7.90 -0.25
C GLU A 127 -6.88 -6.58 0.46
N PHE A 128 -6.87 -5.49 -0.31
CA PHE A 128 -6.68 -4.14 0.22
C PHE A 128 -7.60 -3.13 -0.48
N ALA A 129 -7.83 -2.00 0.19
CA ALA A 129 -8.49 -0.84 -0.41
C ALA A 129 -7.83 0.44 0.07
N THR A 130 -7.45 1.30 -0.86
CA THR A 130 -6.96 2.64 -0.54
C THR A 130 -8.12 3.51 -0.05
N PRO A 131 -7.87 4.61 0.69
CA PRO A 131 -8.93 5.49 1.15
C PRO A 131 -9.81 5.99 0.01
N SER A 132 -11.15 6.00 0.19
CA SER A 132 -12.09 6.52 -0.81
C SER A 132 -11.98 8.03 -1.00
N GLU A 133 -11.64 8.75 0.07
CA GLU A 133 -11.31 10.16 0.01
C GLU A 133 -9.86 10.33 -0.44
N VAL A 134 -9.68 10.88 -1.64
CA VAL A 134 -8.34 11.15 -2.20
C VAL A 134 -7.70 12.32 -1.48
N LYS A 135 -6.56 12.06 -0.81
CA LYS A 135 -5.72 13.09 -0.18
C LYS A 135 -4.29 12.96 -0.69
N GLY A 136 -3.68 14.09 -1.04
CA GLY A 136 -2.32 14.12 -1.55
C GLY A 136 -2.21 13.70 -3.02
N ASN A 137 -0.99 13.44 -3.44
CA ASN A 137 -0.61 13.03 -4.78
C ASN A 137 0.64 12.14 -4.73
N SER A 138 1.00 11.53 -5.84
CA SER A 138 2.19 10.68 -5.96
C SER A 138 2.27 9.68 -4.80
N GLN A 139 3.41 9.58 -4.10
CA GLN A 139 3.61 8.67 -2.96
C GLN A 139 2.88 9.09 -1.68
N GLY A 140 2.29 10.27 -1.62
CA GLY A 140 1.47 10.74 -0.51
C GLY A 140 0.01 10.27 -0.57
N ARG A 141 -0.38 9.46 -1.57
CA ARG A 141 -1.77 9.10 -1.86
C ARG A 141 -2.03 7.61 -1.63
N GLY A 142 -2.73 7.28 -0.54
CA GLY A 142 -3.15 5.90 -0.24
C GLY A 142 -2.00 4.89 -0.20
N ASN A 143 -0.90 5.26 0.47
CA ASN A 143 0.35 4.52 0.48
C ASN A 143 0.43 3.50 1.61
N SER A 144 0.94 2.33 1.30
CA SER A 144 1.31 1.24 2.20
C SER A 144 2.26 0.29 1.46
N GLY A 145 2.57 -0.88 2.02
CA GLY A 145 3.39 -1.92 1.39
C GLY A 145 3.13 -3.29 1.97
N VAL A 146 3.25 -4.32 1.13
CA VAL A 146 3.28 -5.73 1.54
C VAL A 146 4.72 -6.22 1.49
N PHE A 147 5.27 -6.56 2.65
CA PHE A 147 6.66 -7.01 2.77
C PHE A 147 6.74 -8.53 2.80
N LEU A 148 7.41 -9.09 1.81
CA LEU A 148 7.74 -10.52 1.70
C LEU A 148 9.07 -10.76 2.41
N ASN A 149 9.13 -11.77 3.28
CA ASN A 149 10.27 -12.04 4.15
C ASN A 149 10.80 -10.80 4.91
N GLY A 150 9.93 -9.81 5.11
CA GLY A 150 10.23 -8.58 5.84
C GLY A 150 11.11 -7.56 5.11
N VAL A 151 11.63 -7.89 3.92
CA VAL A 151 12.63 -7.08 3.21
C VAL A 151 12.33 -6.86 1.71
N PHE A 152 11.41 -7.61 1.12
CA PHE A 152 11.04 -7.48 -0.29
C PHE A 152 9.64 -6.88 -0.39
N GLU A 153 9.54 -5.61 -0.74
CA GLU A 153 8.28 -4.89 -0.76
C GLU A 153 7.60 -4.98 -2.12
N ILE A 154 6.32 -5.36 -2.10
CA ILE A 154 5.36 -5.10 -3.16
C ILE A 154 4.52 -3.89 -2.74
N GLN A 155 4.66 -2.81 -3.50
CA GLN A 155 4.06 -1.52 -3.18
C GLN A 155 2.55 -1.55 -3.16
N VAL A 156 1.94 -0.91 -2.17
CA VAL A 156 0.52 -0.56 -2.13
C VAL A 156 0.40 0.95 -2.27
N LEU A 157 -0.34 1.40 -3.28
CA LEU A 157 -0.55 2.82 -3.56
C LEU A 157 -1.92 3.02 -4.21
N ASP A 158 -2.55 4.15 -4.01
CA ASP A 158 -3.61 4.59 -4.90
C ASP A 158 -2.98 5.07 -6.22
N SER A 159 -2.88 4.16 -7.18
CA SER A 159 -2.33 4.42 -8.53
C SER A 159 -3.40 4.67 -9.60
N PHE A 160 -4.68 4.81 -9.18
CA PHE A 160 -5.75 5.19 -10.11
C PHE A 160 -5.64 6.68 -10.45
N GLU A 161 -5.34 7.00 -11.72
CA GLU A 161 -5.15 8.40 -12.16
C GLU A 161 -4.17 9.18 -11.25
N ASN A 162 -3.07 8.53 -10.84
CA ASN A 162 -2.06 9.10 -9.98
C ASN A 162 -0.67 8.91 -10.58
N ILE A 163 -0.02 10.02 -10.91
CA ILE A 163 1.33 10.01 -11.49
C ILE A 163 2.36 10.02 -10.37
N THR A 164 3.28 9.05 -10.41
CA THR A 164 4.45 8.95 -9.55
C THR A 164 5.61 8.30 -10.31
N TYR A 165 6.76 8.12 -9.67
CA TYR A 165 7.81 7.30 -10.28
C TYR A 165 7.33 5.85 -10.48
N PRO A 166 7.56 5.26 -11.67
CA PRO A 166 6.94 3.99 -12.04
C PRO A 166 7.27 2.80 -11.15
N ASP A 167 8.48 2.76 -10.59
CA ASP A 167 8.94 1.74 -9.64
C ASP A 167 8.47 1.97 -8.19
N GLY A 168 7.54 2.88 -7.98
CA GLY A 168 6.80 3.12 -6.75
C GLY A 168 5.29 3.11 -6.94
N GLN A 169 4.78 2.69 -8.10
CA GLN A 169 3.35 2.48 -8.33
C GLN A 169 2.81 1.25 -7.58
N ALA A 170 1.50 1.12 -7.45
CA ALA A 170 0.87 -0.09 -6.92
C ALA A 170 1.42 -1.33 -7.62
N SER A 171 1.70 -2.38 -6.84
CA SER A 171 2.33 -3.63 -7.27
C SER A 171 3.77 -3.54 -7.80
N ALA A 172 4.42 -2.38 -7.78
CA ALA A 172 5.85 -2.31 -8.08
C ALA A 172 6.67 -3.17 -7.09
N MET A 173 7.73 -3.81 -7.57
CA MET A 173 8.85 -4.24 -6.74
C MET A 173 9.61 -2.96 -6.36
N TYR A 174 9.32 -2.44 -5.17
CA TYR A 174 9.62 -1.05 -4.79
C TYR A 174 11.05 -0.63 -5.05
N GLY A 175 11.23 0.47 -5.81
CA GLY A 175 12.54 1.00 -6.19
C GLY A 175 13.32 0.17 -7.23
N GLN A 176 12.75 -0.92 -7.74
CA GLN A 176 13.43 -1.83 -8.67
C GLN A 176 12.70 -1.95 -10.01
N PHE A 177 11.52 -2.52 -10.01
CA PHE A 177 10.74 -2.76 -11.22
C PHE A 177 9.33 -2.22 -11.11
N PRO A 178 8.87 -1.40 -12.08
CA PRO A 178 7.46 -1.07 -12.18
C PRO A 178 6.66 -2.31 -12.57
N PRO A 179 5.35 -2.34 -12.30
CA PRO A 179 4.48 -3.35 -12.85
C PRO A 179 4.44 -3.24 -14.38
N MET A 180 4.25 -4.36 -15.08
CA MET A 180 4.10 -4.39 -16.55
C MET A 180 2.91 -3.56 -17.02
N VAL A 181 1.86 -3.48 -16.22
CA VAL A 181 0.67 -2.65 -16.44
C VAL A 181 0.14 -2.13 -15.11
N ASN A 182 -0.55 -0.99 -15.12
CA ASN A 182 -1.30 -0.49 -13.97
C ASN A 182 -2.73 -1.04 -14.03
N ALA A 183 -3.05 -1.99 -13.16
CA ALA A 183 -4.37 -2.63 -13.03
C ALA A 183 -5.13 -2.13 -11.79
N SER A 184 -4.84 -0.92 -11.31
CA SER A 184 -5.47 -0.35 -10.13
C SER A 184 -6.95 -0.04 -10.35
N ARG A 185 -7.75 -0.28 -9.30
CA ARG A 185 -9.14 0.17 -9.20
C ARG A 185 -9.23 1.56 -8.60
N LYS A 186 -10.41 2.15 -8.65
CA LYS A 186 -10.68 3.46 -8.04
C LYS A 186 -10.43 3.44 -6.53
N PRO A 187 -10.06 4.59 -5.94
CA PRO A 187 -9.95 4.73 -4.48
C PRO A 187 -11.23 4.24 -3.79
N GLY A 188 -11.08 3.54 -2.68
CA GLY A 188 -12.17 2.95 -1.90
C GLY A 188 -12.62 1.58 -2.38
N GLU A 189 -12.38 1.19 -3.63
CA GLU A 189 -12.69 -0.14 -4.14
C GLU A 189 -11.70 -1.19 -3.62
N TRP A 190 -12.19 -2.40 -3.37
CA TRP A 190 -11.35 -3.53 -3.00
C TRP A 190 -10.51 -4.00 -4.19
N GLN A 191 -9.26 -4.32 -3.91
CA GLN A 191 -8.25 -4.81 -4.82
C GLN A 191 -7.58 -6.03 -4.22
N SER A 192 -6.95 -6.86 -5.04
CA SER A 192 -6.20 -8.02 -4.57
C SER A 192 -4.81 -8.09 -5.16
N TYR A 193 -3.87 -8.59 -4.36
CA TYR A 193 -2.62 -9.17 -4.83
C TYR A 193 -2.67 -10.67 -4.62
N ASP A 194 -2.37 -11.41 -5.69
CA ASP A 194 -2.05 -12.83 -5.65
C ASP A 194 -0.57 -12.97 -5.99
N ILE A 195 0.22 -13.42 -5.03
CA ILE A 195 1.67 -13.41 -5.07
C ILE A 195 2.19 -14.83 -4.93
N VAL A 196 3.03 -15.26 -5.88
CA VAL A 196 3.86 -16.46 -5.72
C VAL A 196 5.29 -16.00 -5.52
N PHE A 197 5.85 -16.33 -4.37
CA PHE A 197 7.18 -15.90 -3.96
C PHE A 197 8.09 -17.10 -3.72
N SER A 198 9.29 -17.03 -4.27
CA SER A 198 10.39 -17.95 -3.98
C SER A 198 11.52 -17.18 -3.32
N SER A 199 11.89 -17.62 -2.12
CA SER A 199 12.97 -17.03 -1.32
C SER A 199 14.31 -17.17 -1.99
N PRO A 200 15.27 -16.29 -1.70
CA PRO A 200 16.64 -16.45 -2.19
C PRO A 200 17.29 -17.70 -1.59
N ARG A 201 18.21 -18.29 -2.34
CA ARG A 201 18.99 -19.45 -1.92
C ARG A 201 20.45 -19.07 -1.77
N PHE A 202 21.07 -19.61 -0.72
CA PHE A 202 22.45 -19.35 -0.38
C PHE A 202 23.24 -20.64 -0.15
N ASN A 203 24.51 -20.60 -0.50
CA ASN A 203 25.52 -21.57 -0.07
C ASN A 203 26.52 -20.83 0.84
N GLY A 204 26.39 -21.02 2.16
CA GLY A 204 27.06 -20.19 3.12
C GLY A 204 26.62 -18.72 2.99
N ALA A 205 27.56 -17.83 2.70
CA ALA A 205 27.28 -16.41 2.43
C ALA A 205 27.05 -16.07 0.95
N THR A 206 27.23 -17.03 0.04
CA THR A 206 27.15 -16.81 -1.41
C THR A 206 25.72 -16.98 -1.88
N LEU A 207 25.17 -15.96 -2.55
CA LEU A 207 23.86 -16.03 -3.20
C LEU A 207 23.94 -16.97 -4.41
N GLU A 208 23.15 -18.04 -4.41
CA GLU A 208 23.01 -18.98 -5.54
C GLU A 208 21.81 -18.63 -6.43
N LYS A 209 20.69 -18.25 -5.80
CA LYS A 209 19.46 -17.83 -6.51
C LYS A 209 18.88 -16.60 -5.83
N PRO A 210 18.52 -15.54 -6.57
CA PRO A 210 17.82 -14.38 -6.03
C PRO A 210 16.40 -14.75 -5.61
N ALA A 211 15.75 -13.90 -4.82
CA ALA A 211 14.31 -13.97 -4.61
C ALA A 211 13.57 -13.72 -5.94
N ILE A 212 12.52 -14.50 -6.20
CA ILE A 212 11.72 -14.40 -7.43
C ILE A 212 10.25 -14.21 -7.05
N VAL A 213 9.56 -13.35 -7.79
CA VAL A 213 8.13 -13.11 -7.55
C VAL A 213 7.32 -13.13 -8.84
N THR A 214 6.14 -13.73 -8.76
CA THR A 214 5.04 -13.53 -9.69
C THR A 214 3.93 -12.82 -8.95
N VAL A 215 3.40 -11.72 -9.51
CA VAL A 215 2.33 -10.94 -8.90
C VAL A 215 1.19 -10.76 -9.90
N LEU A 216 -0.01 -11.09 -9.45
CA LEU A 216 -1.24 -10.68 -10.11
C LEU A 216 -1.88 -9.56 -9.29
N HIS A 217 -2.21 -8.47 -9.94
CA HIS A 217 -2.97 -7.35 -9.36
C HIS A 217 -4.38 -7.36 -9.95
N ASN A 218 -5.40 -7.61 -9.15
CA ASN A 218 -6.78 -7.75 -9.60
C ASN A 218 -6.95 -8.81 -10.72
N GLY A 219 -6.22 -9.94 -10.62
CA GLY A 219 -6.23 -11.03 -11.61
C GLY A 219 -5.38 -10.74 -12.86
N VAL A 220 -4.77 -9.56 -12.99
CA VAL A 220 -3.89 -9.20 -14.11
C VAL A 220 -2.43 -9.44 -13.71
N THR A 221 -1.69 -10.23 -14.49
CA THR A 221 -0.27 -10.46 -14.22
C THR A 221 0.52 -9.17 -14.42
N VAL A 222 1.19 -8.72 -13.36
CA VAL A 222 2.00 -7.49 -13.33
C VAL A 222 3.50 -7.75 -13.15
N HIS A 223 3.87 -8.91 -12.61
CA HIS A 223 5.22 -9.48 -12.62
C HIS A 223 5.13 -10.98 -12.91
N ALA A 224 6.00 -11.49 -13.78
CA ALA A 224 6.04 -12.90 -14.17
C ALA A 224 7.44 -13.44 -13.89
N ALA A 225 7.60 -14.23 -12.83
CA ALA A 225 8.87 -14.80 -12.38
C ALA A 225 10.02 -13.77 -12.37
N GLN A 226 9.75 -12.56 -11.89
CA GLN A 226 10.71 -11.47 -11.86
C GLN A 226 11.63 -11.62 -10.65
N ALA A 227 12.94 -11.61 -10.88
CA ALA A 227 13.92 -11.62 -9.81
C ALA A 227 14.08 -10.23 -9.17
N PHE A 228 14.14 -10.18 -7.83
CA PHE A 228 14.57 -8.99 -7.11
C PHE A 228 16.07 -8.75 -7.30
N LEU A 229 16.46 -7.48 -7.37
CA LEU A 229 17.88 -7.08 -7.42
C LEU A 229 18.55 -7.18 -6.04
N GLY A 230 17.75 -7.21 -4.97
CA GLY A 230 18.11 -7.27 -3.57
C GLY A 230 16.95 -6.85 -2.71
N PRO A 231 17.07 -6.77 -1.38
CA PRO A 231 16.08 -6.14 -0.51
C PRO A 231 15.68 -4.76 -0.98
N THR A 232 14.37 -4.44 -0.88
CA THR A 232 13.83 -3.14 -1.29
C THR A 232 14.13 -2.08 -0.24
N SER A 233 14.37 -0.86 -0.68
CA SER A 233 14.60 0.28 0.20
C SER A 233 14.37 1.59 -0.55
N HIS A 234 14.01 2.65 0.19
CA HIS A 234 13.88 3.97 -0.42
C HIS A 234 15.23 4.47 -0.96
N LYS A 235 15.27 4.83 -2.25
CA LYS A 235 16.41 5.38 -2.99
C LYS A 235 17.67 4.49 -3.06
N ARG A 236 17.57 3.21 -2.76
CA ARG A 236 18.70 2.26 -2.89
C ARG A 236 18.21 0.83 -3.12
N VAL A 237 19.07 -0.01 -3.62
CA VAL A 237 18.89 -1.47 -3.61
C VAL A 237 19.75 -2.04 -2.48
N GLY A 238 19.14 -2.87 -1.64
CA GLY A 238 19.87 -3.57 -0.57
C GLY A 238 20.73 -4.72 -1.11
N ASN A 239 21.69 -5.15 -0.31
CA ASN A 239 22.49 -6.33 -0.61
C ASN A 239 21.77 -7.58 -0.10
N TYR A 240 21.86 -8.66 -0.85
CA TYR A 240 21.41 -9.96 -0.40
C TYR A 240 22.27 -10.48 0.76
N GLU A 241 21.61 -11.00 1.79
CA GLU A 241 22.23 -11.65 2.95
C GLU A 241 21.51 -12.98 3.25
N PRO A 242 22.19 -13.99 3.83
CA PRO A 242 21.57 -15.26 4.18
C PRO A 242 20.31 -15.14 5.05
N SER A 243 20.23 -14.09 5.88
CA SER A 243 19.06 -13.76 6.69
C SER A 243 17.78 -13.45 5.87
N ASN A 244 17.94 -13.12 4.58
CA ASN A 244 16.81 -12.86 3.68
C ASN A 244 16.12 -14.14 3.17
N ALA A 245 16.71 -15.32 3.40
CA ALA A 245 16.19 -16.60 2.92
C ALA A 245 14.87 -17.01 3.54
N LYS A 246 14.52 -16.44 4.68
CA LYS A 246 13.25 -16.62 5.36
C LYS A 246 12.86 -15.36 6.11
N GLY A 247 11.57 -15.21 6.43
CA GLY A 247 11.14 -14.05 7.18
C GLY A 247 9.63 -13.99 7.37
N PHE A 248 9.15 -12.83 7.78
CA PHE A 248 7.76 -12.55 8.10
C PHE A 248 7.04 -11.87 6.92
N ILE A 249 5.71 -11.89 6.97
CA ILE A 249 4.87 -11.02 6.15
C ILE A 249 4.60 -9.73 6.92
N GLY A 250 4.89 -8.58 6.29
CA GLY A 250 4.68 -7.27 6.90
C GLY A 250 3.68 -6.41 6.15
N LEU A 251 2.98 -5.52 6.89
CA LEU A 251 2.14 -4.47 6.33
C LEU A 251 2.62 -3.12 6.85
N GLN A 252 2.80 -2.18 5.92
CA GLN A 252 3.39 -0.88 6.23
C GLN A 252 2.33 0.14 6.65
N ASP A 253 2.69 0.97 7.65
CA ASP A 253 2.08 2.27 7.87
C ASP A 253 2.86 3.35 7.10
N HIS A 254 2.14 4.15 6.33
CA HIS A 254 2.69 5.33 5.66
C HIS A 254 1.84 6.59 5.90
N GLY A 255 1.07 6.60 7.00
CA GLY A 255 0.19 7.72 7.37
C GLY A 255 -1.10 7.81 6.54
N ASN A 256 -1.41 6.80 5.74
CA ASN A 256 -2.66 6.72 4.98
C ASN A 256 -3.48 5.51 5.48
N PRO A 257 -4.78 5.65 5.78
CA PRO A 257 -5.59 4.57 6.32
C PRO A 257 -6.01 3.57 5.24
N VAL A 258 -5.02 2.82 4.71
CA VAL A 258 -5.26 1.70 3.79
C VAL A 258 -5.92 0.57 4.56
N ARG A 259 -6.95 -0.02 3.98
CA ARG A 259 -7.71 -1.12 4.59
C ARG A 259 -7.25 -2.46 4.04
N PHE A 260 -7.19 -3.46 4.91
CA PHE A 260 -6.80 -4.83 4.58
C PHE A 260 -7.85 -5.82 5.10
N ARG A 261 -8.04 -6.92 4.36
CA ARG A 261 -8.86 -8.06 4.77
C ARG A 261 -8.45 -9.32 4.00
N ASN A 262 -8.96 -10.46 4.37
CA ASN A 262 -8.79 -11.74 3.66
C ASN A 262 -7.33 -11.94 3.25
N ILE A 263 -6.44 -12.03 4.24
CA ILE A 263 -5.01 -12.32 4.02
C ILE A 263 -4.76 -13.76 4.38
N TRP A 264 -4.24 -14.53 3.45
CA TRP A 264 -3.84 -15.91 3.70
C TRP A 264 -2.54 -16.25 2.97
N ILE A 265 -1.79 -17.17 3.54
CA ILE A 265 -0.53 -17.68 3.01
C ILE A 265 -0.60 -19.19 2.90
N ARG A 266 -0.10 -19.73 1.81
CA ARG A 266 0.01 -21.15 1.57
C ARG A 266 1.47 -21.48 1.28
N PRO A 267 2.18 -22.17 2.20
CA PRO A 267 3.54 -22.62 1.92
C PRO A 267 3.58 -23.52 0.68
N LEU A 268 4.61 -23.34 -0.15
CA LEU A 268 4.86 -24.19 -1.29
C LEU A 268 5.93 -25.20 -0.90
N THR A 269 5.58 -26.49 -0.96
CA THR A 269 6.51 -27.59 -0.81
C THR A 269 6.94 -28.04 -2.20
N GLU A 270 8.20 -28.34 -2.38
CA GLU A 270 8.64 -29.03 -3.62
C GLU A 270 7.89 -30.35 -3.73
N ALA A 271 7.43 -30.68 -4.94
CA ALA A 271 6.91 -32.02 -5.21
C ALA A 271 8.06 -33.03 -5.05
N GLU A 272 7.85 -34.06 -4.21
CA GLU A 272 8.79 -35.17 -4.07
C GLU A 272 8.94 -35.96 -5.37
#